data_a3f8cb9c62a5ed4578519e58e0180a3f
#
_entry.id   a3f8cb9c62a5ed4578519e58e0180a3f
#
_cell.length_a   1.000
_cell.length_b   1.000
_cell.length_c   1.000
_cell.angle_alpha   90.00
_cell.angle_beta   90.00
_cell.angle_gamma   90.00
#
_symmetry.space_group_name_H-M   'P 1'
#
loop_
_entity.id
_entity.type
_entity.pdbx_description
1 polymer ?
#
loop_
_entity_poly.entity_id
_entity_poly.type
_entity_poly.pdbx_seq_one_letter_code
_entity_poly.pdbx_strand_id
1 'polypeptide(L)'
;MAIVKFYNCDPKDAPKTTMPAHLGSNAVITCKGRLLLEKRRDSDIWCLVGGGVKKYEDGLQAIAREVYEETGLRIPKDRFRKLAVYDNPGRIAAFQDGSIWRMVIVVYGLDFPEEPVLLISQESKELRFFSKEDIAQLDIAITHADIIREQYIDR
;
A
#
# COMPACT_ATOMS: atom_id res chain seq x y z
N MET A 1 2.71 -13.69 5.58
CA MET A 1 3.89 -13.66 6.47
C MET A 1 4.11 -12.26 6.99
N ALA A 2 4.43 -12.12 8.25
CA ALA A 2 4.60 -10.81 8.86
C ALA A 2 5.87 -10.12 8.38
N ILE A 3 5.78 -8.80 8.15
CA ILE A 3 6.91 -7.96 7.81
C ILE A 3 7.54 -7.46 9.10
N VAL A 4 8.85 -7.66 9.25
CA VAL A 4 9.58 -7.25 10.46
C VAL A 4 10.02 -5.80 10.34
N LYS A 5 10.49 -5.38 9.16
CA LYS A 5 10.98 -4.02 8.95
C LYS A 5 10.90 -3.63 7.48
N PHE A 6 10.54 -2.36 7.26
CA PHE A 6 10.57 -1.71 5.96
C PHE A 6 11.79 -0.79 5.86
N TYR A 7 12.35 -0.70 4.66
CA TYR A 7 13.40 0.24 4.30
C TYR A 7 13.02 1.00 3.04
N ASN A 8 13.40 2.25 2.96
CA ASN A 8 13.28 3.05 1.74
C ASN A 8 14.40 4.09 1.77
N CYS A 9 15.58 3.70 1.31
CA CYS A 9 16.81 4.48 1.46
C CYS A 9 17.72 4.26 0.24
N ASP A 10 18.91 4.86 0.29
CA ASP A 10 19.94 4.61 -0.71
C ASP A 10 20.24 3.10 -0.72
N PRO A 11 20.32 2.46 -1.91
CA PRO A 11 20.60 1.02 -1.98
C PRO A 11 21.86 0.58 -1.24
N LYS A 12 22.89 1.42 -1.18
CA LYS A 12 24.13 1.10 -0.46
C LYS A 12 23.94 1.01 1.06
N ASP A 13 22.89 1.66 1.59
CA ASP A 13 22.56 1.68 3.02
C ASP A 13 21.47 0.68 3.37
N ALA A 14 20.88 0.02 2.38
CA ALA A 14 19.82 -0.97 2.57
C ALA A 14 20.43 -2.36 2.82
N PRO A 15 19.70 -3.24 3.52
CA PRO A 15 20.14 -4.62 3.64
C PRO A 15 20.16 -5.29 2.27
N LYS A 16 21.10 -6.21 2.10
CA LYS A 16 21.21 -6.97 0.85
C LYS A 16 20.02 -7.92 0.71
N THR A 17 19.38 -7.89 -0.46
CA THR A 17 18.25 -8.77 -0.73
C THR A 17 18.67 -10.22 -0.85
N THR A 18 17.86 -11.13 -0.33
CA THR A 18 18.08 -12.58 -0.41
C THR A 18 17.15 -13.24 -1.42
N MET A 19 16.11 -12.51 -1.86
CA MET A 19 15.05 -13.02 -2.72
C MET A 19 14.86 -12.11 -3.93
N PRO A 20 14.14 -12.58 -4.97
CA PRO A 20 13.76 -11.73 -6.11
C PRO A 20 12.87 -10.57 -5.70
N ALA A 21 12.59 -9.65 -6.64
CA ALA A 21 11.69 -8.54 -6.39
C ALA A 21 10.28 -9.04 -6.11
N HIS A 22 9.64 -8.44 -5.11
CA HIS A 22 8.24 -8.68 -4.76
C HIS A 22 7.39 -7.59 -5.41
N LEU A 23 6.47 -8.00 -6.27
CA LEU A 23 5.56 -7.05 -6.92
C LEU A 23 4.33 -6.84 -6.06
N GLY A 24 4.09 -5.59 -5.68
CA GLY A 24 2.91 -5.18 -4.94
C GLY A 24 2.02 -4.28 -5.78
N SER A 25 0.75 -4.22 -5.42
CA SER A 25 -0.25 -3.36 -6.03
C SER A 25 -1.00 -2.64 -4.92
N ASN A 26 -0.93 -1.31 -4.91
CA ASN A 26 -1.56 -0.50 -3.87
C ASN A 26 -2.43 0.59 -4.47
N ALA A 27 -3.43 1.04 -3.72
CA ALA A 27 -4.37 2.04 -4.18
C ALA A 27 -4.36 3.30 -3.31
N VAL A 28 -4.33 4.45 -3.98
CA VAL A 28 -4.61 5.75 -3.39
C VAL A 28 -6.12 5.95 -3.52
N ILE A 29 -6.85 5.62 -2.47
CA ILE A 29 -8.31 5.68 -2.43
C ILE A 29 -8.71 6.96 -1.72
N THR A 30 -9.40 7.83 -2.42
CA THR A 30 -9.80 9.13 -1.88
C THR A 30 -11.32 9.29 -1.83
N CYS A 31 -11.77 10.08 -0.89
CA CYS A 31 -13.16 10.49 -0.76
C CYS A 31 -13.20 11.89 -0.12
N LYS A 32 -13.77 12.84 -0.84
CA LYS A 32 -13.92 14.22 -0.35
C LYS A 32 -12.59 14.80 0.18
N GLY A 33 -11.50 14.56 -0.56
CA GLY A 33 -10.18 15.07 -0.21
C GLY A 33 -9.45 14.32 0.90
N ARG A 34 -10.01 13.21 1.38
CA ARG A 34 -9.37 12.36 2.40
C ARG A 34 -8.84 11.09 1.77
N LEU A 35 -7.80 10.53 2.36
CA LEU A 35 -7.13 9.31 1.91
C LEU A 35 -7.45 8.14 2.83
N LEU A 36 -7.81 7.00 2.24
CA LEU A 36 -8.04 5.77 2.99
C LEU A 36 -6.71 5.10 3.33
N LEU A 37 -6.50 4.85 4.61
CA LEU A 37 -5.36 4.09 5.10
C LEU A 37 -5.82 2.92 5.94
N GLU A 38 -4.97 1.90 5.97
CA GLU A 38 -5.15 0.69 6.75
C GLU A 38 -4.10 0.64 7.84
N LYS A 39 -4.52 0.35 9.07
CA LYS A 39 -3.59 0.09 10.17
C LYS A 39 -3.31 -1.40 10.23
N ARG A 40 -2.07 -1.78 10.05
CA ARG A 40 -1.66 -3.19 10.04
C ARG A 40 -1.73 -3.79 11.43
N ARG A 41 -2.24 -5.02 11.51
CA ARG A 41 -2.29 -5.76 12.77
C ARG A 41 -0.92 -6.27 13.19
N ASP A 42 -0.06 -6.58 12.22
CA ASP A 42 1.26 -7.17 12.49
C ASP A 42 2.31 -6.15 12.93
N SER A 43 2.15 -4.88 12.61
CA SER A 43 3.19 -3.86 12.87
C SER A 43 2.67 -2.55 13.45
N ASP A 44 1.37 -2.40 13.57
CA ASP A 44 0.72 -1.19 14.11
C ASP A 44 1.00 0.09 13.31
N ILE A 45 1.38 -0.08 12.04
CA ILE A 45 1.75 1.00 11.13
C ILE A 45 0.62 1.20 10.11
N TRP A 46 0.40 2.46 9.69
CA TRP A 46 -0.57 2.78 8.67
C TRP A 46 0.05 2.66 7.28
N CYS A 47 -0.71 2.12 6.34
CA CYS A 47 -0.26 1.96 4.96
C CYS A 47 -1.42 2.09 3.97
N LEU A 48 -1.08 2.19 2.69
CA LEU A 48 -2.07 2.15 1.62
C LEU A 48 -2.71 0.76 1.54
N VAL A 49 -3.98 0.74 1.15
CA VAL A 49 -4.69 -0.51 0.86
C VAL A 49 -4.02 -1.20 -0.33
N GLY A 50 -3.83 -2.49 -0.22
CA GLY A 50 -3.21 -3.29 -1.28
C GLY A 50 -2.38 -4.43 -0.73
N GLY A 51 -1.65 -5.09 -1.61
CA GLY A 51 -0.82 -6.23 -1.24
C GLY A 51 -0.10 -6.84 -2.41
N GLY A 52 0.42 -8.04 -2.23
CA GLY A 52 1.20 -8.72 -3.24
C GLY A 52 0.39 -9.15 -4.46
N VAL A 53 1.03 -9.04 -5.62
CA VAL A 53 0.48 -9.54 -6.88
C VAL A 53 0.74 -11.05 -6.93
N LYS A 54 -0.30 -11.84 -7.12
CA LYS A 54 -0.18 -13.30 -7.23
C LYS A 54 0.38 -13.70 -8.58
N LYS A 55 0.90 -14.93 -8.66
CA LYS A 55 1.63 -15.44 -9.83
C LYS A 55 0.86 -15.29 -11.15
N TYR A 56 -0.46 -15.44 -11.12
CA TYR A 56 -1.30 -15.41 -12.33
C TYR A 56 -2.13 -14.13 -12.45
N GLU A 57 -1.79 -13.11 -11.67
CA GLU A 57 -2.46 -11.80 -11.72
C GLU A 57 -1.57 -10.75 -12.36
N ASP A 58 -2.19 -9.76 -13.00
CA ASP A 58 -1.52 -8.49 -13.25
C ASP A 58 -1.80 -7.53 -12.08
N GLY A 59 -1.19 -6.35 -12.10
CA GLY A 59 -1.35 -5.37 -11.03
C GLY A 59 -2.80 -4.90 -10.86
N LEU A 60 -3.54 -4.77 -11.95
CA LEU A 60 -4.94 -4.32 -11.92
C LEU A 60 -5.86 -5.38 -11.31
N GLN A 61 -5.66 -6.65 -11.66
CA GLN A 61 -6.39 -7.75 -11.05
C GLN A 61 -6.09 -7.84 -9.56
N ALA A 62 -4.81 -7.67 -9.20
CA ALA A 62 -4.38 -7.71 -7.81
C ALA A 62 -5.02 -6.60 -6.98
N ILE A 63 -5.05 -5.35 -7.49
CA ILE A 63 -5.62 -4.26 -6.71
C ILE A 63 -7.13 -4.41 -6.53
N ALA A 64 -7.84 -4.89 -7.56
CA ALA A 64 -9.28 -5.15 -7.43
C ALA A 64 -9.55 -6.22 -6.35
N ARG A 65 -8.76 -7.28 -6.33
CA ARG A 65 -8.86 -8.34 -5.33
C ARG A 65 -8.50 -7.84 -3.92
N GLU A 66 -7.38 -7.14 -3.79
CA GLU A 66 -6.93 -6.64 -2.48
C GLU A 66 -7.91 -5.62 -1.89
N VAL A 67 -8.45 -4.72 -2.71
CA VAL A 67 -9.46 -3.77 -2.25
C VAL A 67 -10.69 -4.52 -1.74
N TYR A 68 -11.12 -5.56 -2.45
CA TYR A 68 -12.24 -6.36 -1.99
C TYR A 68 -11.92 -7.09 -0.67
N GLU A 69 -10.76 -7.75 -0.59
CA GLU A 69 -10.37 -8.50 0.61
C GLU A 69 -10.24 -7.59 1.84
N GLU A 70 -9.66 -6.41 1.67
CA GLU A 70 -9.36 -5.53 2.80
C GLU A 70 -10.49 -4.57 3.18
N THR A 71 -11.37 -4.22 2.25
CA THR A 71 -12.41 -3.21 2.48
C THR A 71 -13.84 -3.71 2.25
N GLY A 72 -14.00 -4.87 1.64
CA GLY A 72 -15.31 -5.39 1.25
C GLY A 72 -15.90 -4.76 -0.02
N LEU A 73 -15.18 -3.83 -0.64
CA LEU A 73 -15.68 -3.10 -1.81
C LEU A 73 -15.41 -3.87 -3.11
N ARG A 74 -16.47 -4.17 -3.87
CA ARG A 74 -16.36 -4.76 -5.20
C ARG A 74 -16.30 -3.66 -6.24
N ILE A 75 -15.10 -3.37 -6.70
CA ILE A 75 -14.86 -2.27 -7.64
C ILE A 75 -14.45 -2.87 -9.00
N PRO A 76 -15.13 -2.50 -10.09
CA PRO A 76 -14.72 -2.92 -11.43
C PRO A 76 -13.30 -2.43 -11.75
N LYS A 77 -12.54 -3.25 -12.45
CA LYS A 77 -11.14 -2.94 -12.78
C LYS A 77 -10.98 -1.61 -13.53
N ASP A 78 -11.93 -1.25 -14.36
CA ASP A 78 -11.88 0.00 -15.15
C ASP A 78 -12.06 1.27 -14.30
N ARG A 79 -12.47 1.14 -13.04
CA ARG A 79 -12.53 2.25 -12.10
C ARG A 79 -11.15 2.65 -11.56
N PHE A 80 -10.18 1.75 -11.60
CA PHE A 80 -8.83 2.02 -11.11
C PHE A 80 -8.01 2.69 -12.22
N ARG A 81 -7.36 3.80 -11.87
CA ARG A 81 -6.50 4.55 -12.78
C ARG A 81 -5.04 4.35 -12.38
N LYS A 82 -4.21 3.82 -13.27
CA LYS A 82 -2.78 3.65 -12.98
C LYS A 82 -2.12 5.02 -12.81
N LEU A 83 -1.46 5.23 -11.67
CA LEU A 83 -0.80 6.48 -11.33
C LEU A 83 0.70 6.41 -11.56
N ALA A 84 1.37 5.36 -11.07
CA ALA A 84 2.82 5.27 -11.11
C ALA A 84 3.30 3.86 -10.80
N VAL A 85 4.59 3.61 -11.07
CA VAL A 85 5.31 2.43 -10.61
C VAL A 85 6.51 2.92 -9.79
N TYR A 86 6.68 2.34 -8.60
CA TYR A 86 7.76 2.66 -7.69
C TYR A 86 8.70 1.46 -7.63
N ASP A 87 9.85 1.60 -8.26
CA ASP A 87 10.79 0.48 -8.46
C ASP A 87 12.20 0.78 -7.94
N ASN A 88 12.39 1.81 -7.13
CA ASN A 88 13.71 2.16 -6.60
C ASN A 88 14.30 0.99 -5.79
N PRO A 89 15.59 0.67 -6.01
CA PRO A 89 16.18 -0.54 -5.42
C PRO A 89 16.37 -0.49 -3.90
N GLY A 90 16.26 0.69 -3.28
CA GLY A 90 16.32 0.83 -1.83
C GLY A 90 15.00 0.62 -1.10
N ARG A 91 13.93 0.26 -1.82
CA ARG A 91 12.62 -0.06 -1.22
C ARG A 91 12.60 -1.54 -0.89
N ILE A 92 12.74 -1.85 0.40
CA ILE A 92 13.02 -3.21 0.89
C ILE A 92 12.02 -3.57 1.99
N ALA A 93 11.61 -4.83 2.01
CA ALA A 93 10.86 -5.42 3.13
C ALA A 93 11.60 -6.64 3.66
N ALA A 94 11.84 -6.66 4.97
CA ALA A 94 12.39 -7.82 5.67
C ALA A 94 11.24 -8.57 6.36
N PHE A 95 11.17 -9.87 6.11
CA PHE A 95 10.11 -10.71 6.64
C PHE A 95 10.57 -11.53 7.84
N GLN A 96 9.59 -12.06 8.58
CA GLN A 96 9.82 -12.80 9.80
C GLN A 96 10.66 -14.07 9.59
N ASP A 97 10.61 -14.69 8.41
CA ASP A 97 11.41 -15.87 8.08
C ASP A 97 12.87 -15.56 7.74
N GLY A 98 13.26 -14.29 7.83
CA GLY A 98 14.62 -13.83 7.49
C GLY A 98 14.80 -13.49 6.02
N SER A 99 13.79 -13.67 5.16
CA SER A 99 13.89 -13.27 3.75
C SER A 99 13.84 -11.77 3.60
N ILE A 100 14.63 -11.25 2.65
CA ILE A 100 14.74 -9.81 2.38
C ILE A 100 14.43 -9.59 0.90
N TRP A 101 13.38 -8.84 0.62
CA TRP A 101 12.85 -8.64 -0.72
C TRP A 101 12.93 -7.18 -1.14
N ARG A 102 13.29 -6.95 -2.39
CA ARG A 102 13.05 -5.65 -3.03
C ARG A 102 11.57 -5.53 -3.33
N MET A 103 11.00 -4.37 -3.04
CA MET A 103 9.58 -4.09 -3.29
C MET A 103 9.42 -3.23 -4.54
N VAL A 104 8.69 -3.72 -5.51
CA VAL A 104 8.23 -2.95 -6.68
C VAL A 104 6.73 -2.78 -6.53
N ILE A 105 6.26 -1.53 -6.53
CA ILE A 105 4.86 -1.21 -6.24
C ILE A 105 4.23 -0.48 -7.42
N VAL A 106 3.17 -1.06 -7.99
CA VAL A 106 2.32 -0.36 -8.93
C VAL A 106 1.18 0.31 -8.16
N VAL A 107 0.92 1.57 -8.43
CA VAL A 107 -0.03 2.39 -7.68
C VAL A 107 -1.19 2.81 -8.56
N TYR A 108 -2.40 2.62 -8.05
CA TYR A 108 -3.65 2.98 -8.71
C TYR A 108 -4.40 4.03 -7.90
N GLY A 109 -5.15 4.89 -8.59
CA GLY A 109 -6.05 5.86 -7.99
C GLY A 109 -7.49 5.39 -8.08
N LEU A 110 -8.27 5.67 -7.04
CA LEU A 110 -9.69 5.41 -6.98
C LEU A 110 -10.35 6.47 -6.12
N ASP A 111 -11.32 7.20 -6.67
CA ASP A 111 -12.00 8.26 -5.94
C ASP A 111 -13.49 7.93 -5.77
N PHE A 112 -14.00 8.19 -4.57
CA PHE A 112 -15.41 8.04 -4.23
C PHE A 112 -16.02 9.41 -3.98
N PRO A 113 -17.14 9.76 -4.66
CA PRO A 113 -17.85 11.02 -4.37
C PRO A 113 -18.52 11.01 -3.00
N GLU A 114 -18.95 9.83 -2.52
CA GLU A 114 -19.53 9.63 -1.20
C GLU A 114 -18.78 8.53 -0.47
N GLU A 115 -18.70 8.63 0.85
CA GLU A 115 -17.97 7.68 1.66
C GLU A 115 -18.60 6.28 1.57
N PRO A 116 -17.84 5.27 1.09
CA PRO A 116 -18.38 3.92 0.98
C PRO A 116 -18.46 3.24 2.34
N VAL A 117 -19.31 2.21 2.43
CA VAL A 117 -19.36 1.36 3.62
C VAL A 117 -18.19 0.38 3.57
N LEU A 118 -17.31 0.45 4.56
CA LEU A 118 -16.12 -0.37 4.65
C LEU A 118 -16.33 -1.55 5.60
N LEU A 119 -15.81 -2.72 5.21
CA LEU A 119 -15.78 -3.92 6.04
C LEU A 119 -14.32 -4.28 6.29
N ILE A 120 -13.89 -4.13 7.53
CA ILE A 120 -12.49 -4.37 7.90
C ILE A 120 -12.17 -5.87 7.83
N SER A 121 -10.99 -6.22 7.29
CA SER A 121 -10.52 -7.59 7.26
C SER A 121 -9.88 -7.99 8.60
N GLN A 122 -9.61 -9.29 8.78
CA GLN A 122 -8.95 -9.80 9.99
C GLN A 122 -7.49 -9.38 10.07
N GLU A 123 -6.88 -9.00 8.97
CA GLU A 123 -5.47 -8.61 8.91
C GLU A 123 -5.23 -7.15 9.30
N SER A 124 -6.29 -6.36 9.39
CA SER A 124 -6.24 -4.94 9.69
C SER A 124 -6.84 -4.63 11.05
N LYS A 125 -6.23 -3.69 11.78
CA LYS A 125 -6.81 -3.17 13.02
C LYS A 125 -7.84 -2.09 12.75
N GLU A 126 -7.58 -1.25 11.75
CA GLU A 126 -8.43 -0.12 11.38
C GLU A 126 -8.38 0.16 9.88
N LEU A 127 -9.47 0.68 9.37
CA LEU A 127 -9.56 1.34 8.07
C LEU A 127 -10.18 2.70 8.31
N ARG A 128 -9.54 3.77 7.83
CA ARG A 128 -10.05 5.12 8.06
C ARG A 128 -9.60 6.07 6.96
N PHE A 129 -10.49 7.01 6.62
CA PHE A 129 -10.14 8.15 5.76
C PHE A 129 -9.52 9.26 6.60
N PHE A 130 -8.39 9.78 6.14
CA PHE A 130 -7.64 10.84 6.84
C PHE A 130 -7.48 12.07 5.96
N SER A 131 -7.55 13.25 6.58
CA SER A 131 -7.15 14.49 5.93
C SER A 131 -5.63 14.56 5.80
N LYS A 132 -5.13 15.49 4.97
CA LYS A 132 -3.68 15.72 4.82
C LYS A 132 -3.04 16.08 6.17
N GLU A 133 -3.71 16.90 6.96
CA GLU A 133 -3.23 17.34 8.26
C GLU A 133 -3.11 16.17 9.24
N ASP A 134 -4.10 15.28 9.25
CA ASP A 134 -4.10 14.12 10.15
C ASP A 134 -2.99 13.11 9.79
N ILE A 135 -2.70 12.95 8.48
CA ILE A 135 -1.65 12.03 8.03
C ILE A 135 -0.28 12.43 8.58
N ALA A 136 -0.03 13.73 8.75
CA ALA A 136 1.24 14.21 9.31
C ALA A 136 1.51 13.70 10.74
N GLN A 137 0.48 13.24 11.45
CA GLN A 137 0.58 12.75 12.83
C GLN A 137 0.67 11.22 12.90
N LEU A 138 0.60 10.52 11.77
CA LEU A 138 0.56 9.06 11.75
C LEU A 138 1.93 8.44 11.55
N ASP A 139 2.10 7.23 12.07
CA ASP A 139 3.25 6.38 11.77
C ASP A 139 2.94 5.62 10.48
N ILE A 140 3.53 6.07 9.38
CA ILE A 140 3.28 5.55 8.04
C ILE A 140 4.42 4.60 7.65
N ALA A 141 4.08 3.48 7.01
CA ALA A 141 5.07 2.56 6.44
C ALA A 141 6.02 3.34 5.52
N ILE A 142 7.32 3.25 5.77
CA ILE A 142 8.31 4.02 5.02
C ILE A 142 8.32 3.66 3.53
N THR A 143 7.90 2.45 3.19
CA THR A 143 7.76 2.01 1.78
C THR A 143 6.58 2.66 1.07
N HIS A 144 5.65 3.28 1.80
CA HIS A 144 4.48 3.97 1.25
C HIS A 144 4.53 5.49 1.47
N ALA A 145 5.39 6.00 2.34
CA ALA A 145 5.39 7.41 2.71
C ALA A 145 5.65 8.35 1.52
N ASP A 146 6.60 8.03 0.66
CA ASP A 146 6.89 8.82 -0.53
C ASP A 146 5.75 8.73 -1.57
N ILE A 147 5.11 7.58 -1.68
CA ILE A 147 3.95 7.39 -2.55
C ILE A 147 2.80 8.30 -2.12
N ILE A 148 2.50 8.29 -0.82
CA ILE A 148 1.43 9.12 -0.24
C ILE A 148 1.76 10.60 -0.46
N ARG A 149 3.00 11.02 -0.24
CA ARG A 149 3.40 12.40 -0.46
C ARG A 149 3.19 12.81 -1.91
N GLU A 150 3.71 12.03 -2.86
CA GLU A 150 3.67 12.38 -4.29
C GLU A 150 2.27 12.28 -4.90
N GLN A 151 1.51 11.26 -4.52
CA GLN A 151 0.24 10.96 -5.15
C GLN A 151 -0.98 11.56 -4.43
N TYR A 152 -0.78 12.05 -3.22
CA TYR A 152 -1.88 12.63 -2.44
C TYR A 152 -1.55 13.98 -1.82
N ILE A 153 -0.48 14.09 -1.02
CA ILE A 153 -0.17 15.32 -0.26
C ILE A 153 0.16 16.48 -1.20
N ASP A 154 1.00 16.25 -2.20
CA ASP A 154 1.49 17.28 -3.11
C ASP A 154 0.53 17.62 -4.25
N ARG A 155 -0.66 17.03 -4.25
CA ARG A 155 -1.66 17.28 -5.30
C ARG A 155 -2.81 18.18 -4.86
#